data_b8741472ef6c934940ac7f0863752463
#
_entry.id   b8741472ef6c934940ac7f0863752463
#
_cell.length_a   1.000
_cell.length_b   1.000
_cell.length_c   1.000
_cell.angle_alpha   90.00
_cell.angle_beta   90.00
_cell.angle_gamma   90.00
#
_symmetry.space_group_name_H-M   'P 1'
#
loop_
_entity.id
_entity.type
_entity.pdbx_description
1 polymer ?
#
loop_
_entity_poly.entity_id
_entity_poly.type
_entity_poly.pdbx_seq_one_letter_code
_entity_poly.pdbx_strand_id
1 'polypeptide(L)'
;MSSSKNTLLIGTRKGLVIYEKRSAGWEYAAEHFDGIPVSYAVSSPDNKIWWACQDHGHWGCKLHLSKDRGANWEEIEAPKYAEEDEIKDGVPASLKYLWVLQPHLNGNAEHVLVGTEPGGLFESKNAGKNFELVRGLWEHPSRKEQWFGGGRDYAGIHSIVIDKDNHDHRYVGISCAGVFETWDGGRQWEPKNKGLRADFLPDPASEVGQDPHLLVAHPVNQKVMWQQNHCGIYRSVDGANQWEDISEPNGVANFGFVITLDENDENTAWVVPAVSDEKRLAIDRALVVCRTRDGGKSWEKLTNGLPQEACYDIVYRHSMDITGDTLAFGTTTGNLYLSENQGDEWMALNHNLPMIYSVRFS
;
A
#
# COMPACT_ATOMS: atom_id res chain seq x y z
N MET A 1 -3.44 24.92 -2.96
CA MET A 1 -3.52 24.45 -1.57
C MET A 1 -4.42 23.23 -1.60
N SER A 2 -3.90 22.05 -1.34
CA SER A 2 -4.71 20.85 -1.14
C SER A 2 -5.63 21.11 0.05
N SER A 3 -6.94 20.89 -0.11
CA SER A 3 -7.85 20.93 1.04
C SER A 3 -7.42 19.81 1.97
N SER A 4 -7.16 20.11 3.25
CA SER A 4 -6.82 19.10 4.25
C SER A 4 -7.93 18.03 4.26
N LYS A 5 -7.55 16.81 4.05
CA LYS A 5 -8.46 15.67 4.16
C LYS A 5 -8.83 15.49 5.63
N ASN A 6 -10.10 15.39 5.93
CA ASN A 6 -10.61 15.39 7.29
C ASN A 6 -11.31 14.08 7.68
N THR A 7 -11.14 13.04 6.89
CA THR A 7 -11.71 11.72 7.15
C THR A 7 -10.62 10.67 7.09
N LEU A 8 -10.63 9.70 8.00
CA LEU A 8 -9.80 8.50 7.97
C LEU A 8 -10.67 7.29 7.66
N LEU A 9 -10.33 6.56 6.62
CA LEU A 9 -10.88 5.26 6.28
C LEU A 9 -9.93 4.19 6.81
N ILE A 10 -10.39 3.36 7.73
CA ILE A 10 -9.58 2.38 8.45
C ILE A 10 -10.13 0.99 8.17
N GLY A 11 -9.49 0.27 7.25
CA GLY A 11 -9.80 -1.13 6.97
C GLY A 11 -9.26 -2.04 8.07
N THR A 12 -10.12 -2.80 8.69
CA THR A 12 -9.78 -3.69 9.80
C THR A 12 -10.20 -5.14 9.55
N ARG A 13 -9.74 -6.04 10.42
CA ARG A 13 -10.16 -7.45 10.39
C ARG A 13 -11.65 -7.67 10.67
N LYS A 14 -12.38 -6.66 11.17
CA LYS A 14 -13.79 -6.76 11.54
C LYS A 14 -14.67 -5.62 11.06
N GLY A 15 -14.29 -4.98 9.97
CA GLY A 15 -15.06 -3.91 9.36
C GLY A 15 -14.23 -2.75 8.89
N LEU A 16 -14.92 -1.78 8.30
CA LEU A 16 -14.42 -0.45 7.97
C LEU A 16 -14.80 0.49 9.12
N VAL A 17 -13.81 1.13 9.73
CA VAL A 17 -14.00 2.15 10.75
C VAL A 17 -13.67 3.52 10.17
N ILE A 18 -14.49 4.52 10.48
CA ILE A 18 -14.34 5.88 9.97
C ILE A 18 -14.13 6.83 11.15
N TYR A 19 -13.09 7.65 11.07
CA TYR A 19 -12.87 8.80 11.94
C TYR A 19 -12.98 10.09 11.14
N GLU A 20 -13.50 11.13 11.76
CA GLU A 20 -13.61 12.47 11.18
C GLU A 20 -12.93 13.50 12.08
N LYS A 21 -12.26 14.47 11.46
CA LYS A 21 -11.74 15.64 12.16
C LYS A 21 -12.85 16.64 12.37
N ARG A 22 -13.18 16.90 13.62
CA ARG A 22 -14.17 17.89 14.07
C ARG A 22 -13.51 19.00 14.88
N SER A 23 -14.29 19.94 15.37
CA SER A 23 -13.78 21.07 16.15
C SER A 23 -13.04 20.66 17.44
N ALA A 24 -13.36 19.51 18.01
CA ALA A 24 -12.73 18.97 19.22
C ALA A 24 -11.56 18.01 18.92
N GLY A 25 -11.26 17.72 17.66
CA GLY A 25 -10.23 16.78 17.22
C GLY A 25 -10.76 15.64 16.37
N TRP A 26 -10.02 14.55 16.28
CA TRP A 26 -10.39 13.36 15.54
C TRP A 26 -11.32 12.48 16.36
N GLU A 27 -12.51 12.20 15.85
CA GLU A 27 -13.55 11.46 16.53
C GLU A 27 -14.04 10.28 15.70
N TYR A 28 -14.40 9.18 16.37
CA TYR A 28 -15.11 8.06 15.75
C TYR A 28 -16.43 8.56 15.16
N ALA A 29 -16.65 8.24 13.88
CA ALA A 29 -17.81 8.71 13.14
C ALA A 29 -18.78 7.59 12.74
N ALA A 30 -18.26 6.46 12.24
CA ALA A 30 -19.09 5.35 11.77
C ALA A 30 -18.29 4.04 11.68
N GLU A 31 -19.02 2.93 11.57
CA GLU A 31 -18.47 1.63 11.17
C GLU A 31 -19.40 0.95 10.15
N HIS A 32 -18.83 0.10 9.30
CA HIS A 32 -19.52 -0.64 8.27
C HIS A 32 -18.93 -2.05 8.14
N PHE A 33 -19.72 -2.98 7.63
CA PHE A 33 -19.30 -4.36 7.34
C PHE A 33 -18.91 -5.15 8.60
N ASP A 34 -19.72 -5.06 9.63
CA ASP A 34 -19.48 -5.65 10.96
C ASP A 34 -19.04 -7.12 10.90
N GLY A 35 -17.86 -7.38 11.46
CA GLY A 35 -17.28 -8.70 11.53
C GLY A 35 -16.59 -9.20 10.25
N ILE A 36 -16.64 -8.45 9.13
CA ILE A 36 -16.06 -8.83 7.85
C ILE A 36 -14.74 -8.09 7.63
N PRO A 37 -13.63 -8.79 7.31
CA PRO A 37 -12.37 -8.12 7.04
C PRO A 37 -12.44 -7.16 5.84
N VAL A 38 -12.02 -5.92 6.04
CA VAL A 38 -11.83 -4.90 5.00
C VAL A 38 -10.33 -4.76 4.76
N SER A 39 -9.84 -5.33 3.67
CA SER A 39 -8.42 -5.35 3.33
C SER A 39 -7.88 -3.98 2.89
N TYR A 40 -8.73 -3.20 2.22
CA TYR A 40 -8.37 -1.88 1.73
C TYR A 40 -9.61 -0.99 1.56
N ALA A 41 -9.51 0.27 1.91
CA ALA A 41 -10.55 1.26 1.63
C ALA A 41 -9.91 2.57 1.18
N VAL A 42 -10.53 3.23 0.19
CA VAL A 42 -9.99 4.46 -0.42
C VAL A 42 -11.10 5.29 -1.03
N SER A 43 -10.91 6.61 -1.11
CA SER A 43 -11.76 7.54 -1.84
C SER A 43 -11.16 7.93 -3.19
N SER A 44 -12.03 8.34 -4.13
CA SER A 44 -11.60 9.07 -5.32
C SER A 44 -10.94 10.41 -4.92
N PRO A 45 -10.06 10.97 -5.78
CA PRO A 45 -9.38 12.25 -5.48
C PRO A 45 -10.35 13.42 -5.22
N ASP A 46 -11.54 13.41 -5.82
CA ASP A 46 -12.60 14.40 -5.60
C ASP A 46 -13.56 14.02 -4.45
N ASN A 47 -13.26 12.94 -3.74
CA ASN A 47 -13.99 12.43 -2.58
C ASN A 47 -15.50 12.13 -2.84
N LYS A 48 -15.86 11.82 -4.09
CA LYS A 48 -17.26 11.50 -4.44
C LYS A 48 -17.58 10.03 -4.42
N ILE A 49 -16.59 9.18 -4.67
CA ILE A 49 -16.72 7.73 -4.68
C ILE A 49 -15.74 7.14 -3.68
N TRP A 50 -16.24 6.24 -2.86
CA TRP A 50 -15.43 5.44 -1.95
C TRP A 50 -15.53 3.97 -2.31
N TRP A 51 -14.45 3.23 -2.16
CA TRP A 51 -14.41 1.78 -2.36
C TRP A 51 -13.93 1.09 -1.08
N ALA A 52 -14.46 -0.12 -0.84
CA ALA A 52 -14.02 -1.01 0.21
C ALA A 52 -13.83 -2.42 -0.36
N CYS A 53 -12.60 -2.92 -0.25
CA CYS A 53 -12.21 -4.28 -0.61
C CYS A 53 -12.36 -5.18 0.62
N GLN A 54 -13.08 -6.30 0.49
CA GLN A 54 -13.31 -7.24 1.57
C GLN A 54 -12.66 -8.59 1.28
N ASP A 55 -12.17 -9.23 2.33
CA ASP A 55 -11.71 -10.61 2.34
C ASP A 55 -12.69 -11.44 3.20
N HIS A 56 -13.83 -11.79 2.62
CA HIS A 56 -14.85 -12.55 3.32
C HIS A 56 -14.52 -14.04 3.26
N GLY A 57 -13.81 -14.56 4.26
CA GLY A 57 -13.25 -15.91 4.29
C GLY A 57 -14.14 -17.06 3.82
N HIS A 58 -15.47 -16.96 3.95
CA HIS A 58 -16.42 -17.97 3.47
C HIS A 58 -16.95 -17.68 2.05
N TRP A 59 -17.16 -16.40 1.72
CA TRP A 59 -17.80 -15.96 0.46
C TRP A 59 -16.80 -15.37 -0.55
N GLY A 60 -15.49 -15.42 -0.24
CA GLY A 60 -14.45 -14.90 -1.09
C GLY A 60 -14.30 -13.38 -1.03
N CYS A 61 -13.57 -12.84 -1.98
CA CYS A 61 -13.34 -11.40 -2.08
C CYS A 61 -14.61 -10.69 -2.57
N LYS A 62 -14.92 -9.55 -1.95
CA LYS A 62 -16.02 -8.68 -2.33
C LYS A 62 -15.55 -7.25 -2.47
N LEU A 63 -16.20 -6.51 -3.34
CA LEU A 63 -15.92 -5.10 -3.56
C LEU A 63 -17.20 -4.30 -3.36
N HIS A 64 -17.11 -3.23 -2.60
CA HIS A 64 -18.22 -2.31 -2.34
C HIS A 64 -17.87 -0.90 -2.76
N LEU A 65 -18.89 -0.16 -3.15
CA LEU A 65 -18.82 1.21 -3.60
C LEU A 65 -19.83 2.06 -2.85
N SER A 66 -19.43 3.27 -2.46
CA SER A 66 -20.30 4.30 -1.90
C SER A 66 -20.20 5.58 -2.75
N LYS A 67 -21.32 6.24 -3.00
CA LYS A 67 -21.43 7.54 -3.71
C LYS A 67 -21.86 8.68 -2.79
N ASP A 68 -21.97 8.41 -1.51
CA ASP A 68 -22.45 9.33 -0.48
C ASP A 68 -21.53 9.34 0.76
N ARG A 69 -20.22 9.16 0.50
CA ARG A 69 -19.16 9.21 1.52
C ARG A 69 -19.37 8.22 2.66
N GLY A 70 -19.73 7.00 2.32
CA GLY A 70 -19.87 5.90 3.24
C GLY A 70 -21.23 5.79 3.92
N ALA A 71 -22.20 6.69 3.66
CA ALA A 71 -23.53 6.58 4.26
C ALA A 71 -24.29 5.34 3.77
N ASN A 72 -24.11 4.97 2.49
CA ASN A 72 -24.64 3.73 1.94
C ASN A 72 -23.57 3.04 1.07
N TRP A 73 -23.61 1.69 1.05
CA TRP A 73 -22.67 0.86 0.31
C TRP A 73 -23.42 -0.11 -0.61
N GLU A 74 -22.97 -0.19 -1.86
CA GLU A 74 -23.44 -1.11 -2.88
C GLU A 74 -22.37 -2.17 -3.15
N GLU A 75 -22.71 -3.46 -3.06
CA GLU A 75 -21.82 -4.53 -3.51
C GLU A 75 -21.75 -4.51 -5.04
N ILE A 76 -20.54 -4.44 -5.57
CA ILE A 76 -20.26 -4.50 -7.02
C ILE A 76 -19.46 -5.76 -7.33
N GLU A 77 -19.46 -6.19 -8.60
CA GLU A 77 -18.76 -7.39 -9.00
C GLU A 77 -17.25 -7.25 -8.81
N ALA A 78 -16.66 -8.16 -8.02
CA ALA A 78 -15.20 -8.21 -7.87
C ALA A 78 -14.54 -8.68 -9.19
N PRO A 79 -13.26 -8.29 -9.46
CA PRO A 79 -12.52 -8.78 -10.61
C PRO A 79 -12.51 -10.32 -10.70
N LYS A 80 -12.55 -10.85 -11.91
CA LYS A 80 -12.53 -12.30 -12.18
C LYS A 80 -11.51 -12.64 -13.25
N TYR A 81 -10.78 -13.74 -13.04
CA TYR A 81 -9.98 -14.38 -14.07
C TYR A 81 -10.90 -15.17 -15.00
N ALA A 82 -10.53 -15.29 -16.27
CA ALA A 82 -11.22 -16.16 -17.21
C ALA A 82 -10.90 -17.65 -16.90
N GLU A 83 -11.71 -18.58 -17.39
CA GLU A 83 -11.52 -20.01 -17.14
C GLU A 83 -10.18 -20.54 -17.66
N GLU A 84 -9.67 -19.94 -18.73
CA GLU A 84 -8.39 -20.28 -19.34
C GLU A 84 -7.18 -19.65 -18.63
N ASP A 85 -7.40 -18.71 -17.70
CA ASP A 85 -6.29 -18.06 -17.00
C ASP A 85 -5.65 -19.00 -15.98
N GLU A 86 -4.33 -19.14 -16.07
CA GLU A 86 -3.53 -19.96 -15.18
C GLU A 86 -2.47 -19.13 -14.45
N ILE A 87 -2.27 -19.43 -13.16
CA ILE A 87 -1.17 -18.86 -12.37
C ILE A 87 0.15 -19.45 -12.84
N LYS A 88 0.18 -20.77 -12.97
CA LYS A 88 1.26 -21.60 -13.53
C LYS A 88 0.59 -22.68 -14.37
N ASP A 89 1.37 -23.38 -15.18
CA ASP A 89 0.85 -24.44 -16.03
C ASP A 89 0.07 -25.48 -15.22
N GLY A 90 -1.20 -25.65 -15.58
CA GLY A 90 -2.13 -26.55 -14.90
C GLY A 90 -2.70 -26.06 -13.57
N VAL A 91 -2.43 -24.80 -13.18
CA VAL A 91 -2.98 -24.20 -11.95
C VAL A 91 -3.93 -23.06 -12.32
N PRO A 92 -5.25 -23.28 -12.30
CA PRO A 92 -6.24 -22.25 -12.65
C PRO A 92 -6.14 -21.01 -11.76
N ALA A 93 -6.27 -19.85 -12.35
CA ALA A 93 -6.31 -18.60 -11.62
C ALA A 93 -7.68 -18.37 -10.96
N SER A 94 -7.67 -17.97 -9.71
CA SER A 94 -8.87 -17.51 -9.00
C SER A 94 -8.50 -16.40 -8.04
N LEU A 95 -9.38 -15.40 -7.91
CA LEU A 95 -9.16 -14.26 -7.02
C LEU A 95 -9.06 -14.76 -5.56
N LYS A 96 -7.92 -14.48 -4.91
CA LYS A 96 -7.64 -14.83 -3.52
C LYS A 96 -7.68 -13.62 -2.60
N TYR A 97 -7.28 -12.45 -3.12
CA TYR A 97 -7.22 -11.23 -2.33
C TYR A 97 -7.29 -9.98 -3.20
N LEU A 98 -8.05 -8.98 -2.76
CA LEU A 98 -8.04 -7.63 -3.28
C LEU A 98 -7.04 -6.84 -2.43
N TRP A 99 -5.88 -6.50 -3.01
CA TRP A 99 -4.77 -5.97 -2.20
C TRP A 99 -4.71 -4.45 -2.20
N VAL A 100 -4.92 -3.84 -3.35
CA VAL A 100 -4.93 -2.39 -3.52
C VAL A 100 -5.96 -1.99 -4.58
N LEU A 101 -6.62 -0.87 -4.36
CA LEU A 101 -7.45 -0.20 -5.35
C LEU A 101 -6.93 1.22 -5.50
N GLN A 102 -6.57 1.61 -6.72
CA GLN A 102 -6.02 2.91 -7.05
C GLN A 102 -6.95 3.65 -8.02
N PRO A 103 -7.68 4.68 -7.56
CA PRO A 103 -8.41 5.58 -8.44
C PRO A 103 -7.45 6.42 -9.29
N HIS A 104 -7.85 6.72 -10.51
CA HIS A 104 -7.10 7.63 -11.38
C HIS A 104 -7.07 9.07 -10.84
N LEU A 105 -5.95 9.74 -11.03
CA LEU A 105 -5.70 11.08 -10.49
C LEU A 105 -6.30 12.22 -11.32
N ASN A 106 -6.79 11.94 -12.54
CA ASN A 106 -7.24 12.92 -13.52
C ASN A 106 -8.66 13.47 -13.31
N GLY A 107 -9.24 13.26 -12.13
CA GLY A 107 -10.62 13.68 -11.84
C GLY A 107 -11.70 12.79 -12.47
N ASN A 108 -11.32 11.73 -13.23
CA ASN A 108 -12.25 10.70 -13.64
C ASN A 108 -12.41 9.67 -12.52
N ALA A 109 -13.29 9.96 -11.58
CA ALA A 109 -13.58 9.10 -10.44
C ALA A 109 -14.10 7.69 -10.82
N GLU A 110 -14.46 7.47 -12.08
CA GLU A 110 -14.94 6.18 -12.57
C GLU A 110 -13.81 5.25 -13.05
N HIS A 111 -12.60 5.78 -13.23
CA HIS A 111 -11.46 4.98 -13.69
C HIS A 111 -10.63 4.50 -12.49
N VAL A 112 -10.55 3.19 -12.31
CA VAL A 112 -9.84 2.57 -11.19
C VAL A 112 -9.02 1.36 -11.64
N LEU A 113 -7.89 1.14 -10.97
CA LEU A 113 -7.07 -0.06 -11.09
C LEU A 113 -7.14 -0.86 -9.79
N VAL A 114 -7.15 -2.18 -9.90
CA VAL A 114 -7.15 -3.09 -8.76
C VAL A 114 -6.01 -4.09 -8.89
N GLY A 115 -5.16 -4.14 -7.88
CA GLY A 115 -4.12 -5.15 -7.72
C GLY A 115 -4.60 -6.31 -6.85
N THR A 116 -4.32 -7.52 -7.28
CA THR A 116 -4.84 -8.74 -6.64
C THR A 116 -3.75 -9.75 -6.29
N GLU A 117 -4.10 -10.74 -5.49
CA GLU A 117 -3.46 -12.05 -5.42
C GLU A 117 -4.39 -13.09 -6.05
N PRO A 118 -3.88 -13.95 -6.98
CA PRO A 118 -2.56 -13.88 -7.63
C PRO A 118 -2.36 -12.56 -8.38
N GLY A 119 -1.13 -12.29 -8.82
CA GLY A 119 -0.68 -11.00 -9.35
C GLY A 119 -1.35 -10.54 -10.64
N GLY A 120 -2.65 -10.31 -10.60
CA GLY A 120 -3.44 -9.69 -11.66
C GLY A 120 -3.62 -8.19 -11.41
N LEU A 121 -3.43 -7.40 -12.45
CA LEU A 121 -3.85 -6.00 -12.49
C LEU A 121 -5.15 -5.93 -13.28
N PHE A 122 -6.19 -5.40 -12.66
CA PHE A 122 -7.49 -5.22 -13.31
C PHE A 122 -7.82 -3.74 -13.44
N GLU A 123 -8.43 -3.37 -14.57
CA GLU A 123 -8.81 -2.00 -14.88
C GLU A 123 -10.33 -1.91 -15.06
N SER A 124 -10.94 -0.88 -14.47
CA SER A 124 -12.33 -0.50 -14.69
C SER A 124 -12.39 0.95 -15.12
N LYS A 125 -13.27 1.25 -16.09
CA LYS A 125 -13.53 2.59 -16.62
C LYS A 125 -14.95 3.10 -16.29
N ASN A 126 -15.63 2.41 -15.36
CA ASN A 126 -17.01 2.69 -14.99
C ASN A 126 -17.27 2.49 -13.49
N ALA A 127 -16.31 2.95 -12.67
CA ALA A 127 -16.34 2.90 -11.20
C ALA A 127 -16.38 1.48 -10.60
N GLY A 128 -15.92 0.48 -11.32
CA GLY A 128 -15.87 -0.90 -10.85
C GLY A 128 -17.11 -1.73 -11.21
N LYS A 129 -17.99 -1.24 -12.11
CA LYS A 129 -19.12 -2.05 -12.59
C LYS A 129 -18.69 -3.27 -13.41
N ASN A 130 -17.55 -3.18 -14.07
CA ASN A 130 -16.83 -4.31 -14.67
C ASN A 130 -15.34 -4.06 -14.62
N PHE A 131 -14.57 -5.14 -14.68
CA PHE A 131 -13.11 -5.13 -14.66
C PHE A 131 -12.59 -5.95 -15.83
N GLU A 132 -11.52 -5.45 -16.45
CA GLU A 132 -10.75 -6.15 -17.47
C GLU A 132 -9.35 -6.43 -16.94
N LEU A 133 -8.87 -7.68 -17.11
CA LEU A 133 -7.52 -8.06 -16.77
C LEU A 133 -6.53 -7.39 -17.74
N VAL A 134 -5.53 -6.70 -17.21
CA VAL A 134 -4.45 -6.09 -18.00
C VAL A 134 -3.55 -7.20 -18.54
N ARG A 135 -3.86 -7.68 -19.74
CA ARG A 135 -3.25 -8.85 -20.37
C ARG A 135 -1.74 -8.71 -20.53
N GLY A 136 -1.23 -7.53 -20.90
CA GLY A 136 0.20 -7.34 -21.11
C GLY A 136 1.05 -7.65 -19.87
N LEU A 137 0.54 -7.40 -18.66
CA LEU A 137 1.21 -7.79 -17.42
C LEU A 137 0.97 -9.27 -17.09
N TRP A 138 -0.27 -9.73 -17.23
CA TRP A 138 -0.62 -11.13 -16.94
C TRP A 138 0.12 -12.13 -17.82
N GLU A 139 0.38 -11.77 -19.06
CA GLU A 139 1.10 -12.58 -20.06
C GLU A 139 2.61 -12.29 -20.09
N HIS A 140 3.13 -11.48 -19.14
CA HIS A 140 4.55 -11.18 -19.08
C HIS A 140 5.37 -12.47 -18.98
N PRO A 141 6.43 -12.64 -19.80
CA PRO A 141 7.21 -13.90 -19.88
C PRO A 141 7.75 -14.40 -18.55
N SER A 142 8.14 -13.50 -17.64
CA SER A 142 8.68 -13.89 -16.33
C SER A 142 7.63 -14.42 -15.36
N ARG A 143 6.33 -14.16 -15.58
CA ARG A 143 5.30 -14.38 -14.56
C ARG A 143 5.21 -15.83 -14.11
N LYS A 144 5.06 -16.75 -15.01
CA LYS A 144 4.84 -18.16 -14.68
C LYS A 144 6.07 -18.82 -14.05
N GLU A 145 7.28 -18.36 -14.41
CA GLU A 145 8.53 -19.01 -14.04
C GLU A 145 9.24 -18.34 -12.87
N GLN A 146 9.14 -17.01 -12.74
CA GLN A 146 9.99 -16.23 -11.83
C GLN A 146 9.21 -15.53 -10.72
N TRP A 147 7.87 -15.41 -10.83
CA TRP A 147 7.07 -14.86 -9.74
C TRP A 147 6.68 -15.98 -8.77
N PHE A 148 6.83 -15.71 -7.48
CA PHE A 148 6.57 -16.71 -6.45
C PHE A 148 5.82 -16.14 -5.26
N GLY A 149 5.31 -17.00 -4.39
CA GLY A 149 4.72 -16.61 -3.12
C GLY A 149 5.77 -16.32 -2.07
N GLY A 150 5.56 -15.28 -1.27
CA GLY A 150 6.36 -14.95 -0.10
C GLY A 150 5.53 -15.17 1.17
N GLY A 151 5.06 -14.07 1.78
CA GLY A 151 4.14 -14.13 2.91
C GLY A 151 2.71 -14.58 2.56
N ARG A 152 2.40 -14.81 1.29
CA ARG A 152 1.14 -15.33 0.75
C ARG A 152 1.44 -16.44 -0.27
N ASP A 153 0.40 -17.14 -0.73
CA ASP A 153 0.56 -18.30 -1.60
C ASP A 153 1.15 -17.95 -2.97
N TYR A 154 0.81 -16.78 -3.50
CA TYR A 154 1.23 -16.30 -4.81
C TYR A 154 1.79 -14.88 -4.74
N ALA A 155 2.58 -14.52 -5.75
CA ALA A 155 2.91 -13.12 -5.99
C ALA A 155 1.63 -12.28 -6.09
N GLY A 156 1.63 -11.08 -5.54
CA GLY A 156 0.44 -10.21 -5.55
C GLY A 156 0.79 -8.75 -5.76
N ILE A 157 -0.07 -8.03 -6.47
CA ILE A 157 0.10 -6.61 -6.73
C ILE A 157 -0.46 -5.81 -5.57
N HIS A 158 0.40 -5.13 -4.84
CA HIS A 158 0.04 -4.33 -3.66
C HIS A 158 0.32 -2.84 -3.82
N SER A 159 1.02 -2.42 -4.88
CA SER A 159 1.28 -1.01 -5.14
C SER A 159 0.97 -0.68 -6.60
N ILE A 160 0.32 0.45 -6.82
CA ILE A 160 0.01 0.98 -8.15
C ILE A 160 0.34 2.47 -8.11
N VAL A 161 1.24 2.90 -8.99
CA VAL A 161 1.56 4.32 -9.21
C VAL A 161 1.11 4.68 -10.62
N ILE A 162 0.31 5.73 -10.74
CA ILE A 162 -0.16 6.27 -12.02
C ILE A 162 0.49 7.64 -12.20
N ASP A 163 1.12 7.87 -13.33
CA ASP A 163 1.66 9.19 -13.66
C ASP A 163 0.53 10.21 -13.76
N LYS A 164 0.68 11.34 -13.06
CA LYS A 164 -0.35 12.37 -12.96
C LYS A 164 -0.58 13.11 -14.30
N ASP A 165 0.43 13.13 -15.17
CA ASP A 165 0.42 13.85 -16.44
C ASP A 165 0.21 12.90 -17.63
N ASN A 166 0.54 11.61 -17.47
CA ASN A 166 0.38 10.57 -18.49
C ASN A 166 -0.17 9.27 -17.87
N HIS A 167 -1.46 9.06 -17.93
CA HIS A 167 -2.10 7.89 -17.30
C HIS A 167 -1.79 6.54 -17.98
N ASP A 168 -1.20 6.54 -19.17
CA ASP A 168 -0.68 5.34 -19.81
C ASP A 168 0.70 4.93 -19.24
N HIS A 169 1.37 5.85 -18.53
CA HIS A 169 2.57 5.59 -17.78
C HIS A 169 2.24 5.18 -16.34
N ARG A 170 2.61 3.96 -15.98
CA ARG A 170 2.24 3.34 -14.71
C ARG A 170 3.36 2.46 -14.18
N TYR A 171 3.42 2.34 -12.85
CA TYR A 171 4.25 1.35 -12.17
C TYR A 171 3.38 0.47 -11.28
N VAL A 172 3.79 -0.78 -11.11
CA VAL A 172 3.24 -1.69 -10.12
C VAL A 172 4.33 -2.29 -9.27
N GLY A 173 4.08 -2.42 -7.97
CA GLY A 173 4.90 -3.18 -7.03
C GLY A 173 4.23 -4.52 -6.75
N ILE A 174 4.97 -5.60 -7.01
CA ILE A 174 4.49 -6.98 -6.94
C ILE A 174 5.36 -7.74 -5.95
N SER A 175 4.75 -8.27 -4.90
CA SER A 175 5.43 -9.10 -3.91
C SER A 175 6.11 -10.29 -4.58
N CYS A 176 7.40 -10.50 -4.30
CA CYS A 176 8.21 -11.58 -4.86
C CYS A 176 8.26 -11.63 -6.39
N ALA A 177 8.17 -10.47 -7.04
CA ALA A 177 8.35 -10.30 -8.47
C ALA A 177 9.11 -9.01 -8.80
N GLY A 178 8.86 -7.92 -8.06
CA GLY A 178 9.55 -6.65 -8.22
C GLY A 178 8.65 -5.50 -8.67
N VAL A 179 9.28 -4.44 -9.14
CA VAL A 179 8.63 -3.27 -9.74
C VAL A 179 8.60 -3.45 -11.25
N PHE A 180 7.45 -3.16 -11.86
CA PHE A 180 7.27 -3.18 -13.32
C PHE A 180 6.70 -1.84 -13.79
N GLU A 181 7.13 -1.39 -14.97
CA GLU A 181 6.74 -0.14 -15.62
C GLU A 181 6.05 -0.40 -16.96
N THR A 182 5.06 0.41 -17.29
CA THR A 182 4.45 0.50 -18.62
C THR A 182 4.34 1.96 -19.06
N TRP A 183 4.49 2.22 -20.38
CA TRP A 183 4.30 3.52 -21.00
C TRP A 183 3.10 3.57 -21.96
N ASP A 184 2.40 2.47 -22.13
CA ASP A 184 1.40 2.28 -23.19
C ASP A 184 0.04 1.78 -22.65
N GLY A 185 -0.27 2.12 -21.39
CA GLY A 185 -1.53 1.76 -20.74
C GLY A 185 -1.62 0.30 -20.35
N GLY A 186 -0.48 -0.40 -20.25
CA GLY A 186 -0.43 -1.78 -19.76
C GLY A 186 -0.35 -2.84 -20.86
N ARG A 187 -0.08 -2.47 -22.11
CA ARG A 187 0.12 -3.43 -23.21
C ARG A 187 1.47 -4.12 -23.13
N GLN A 188 2.51 -3.38 -22.74
CA GLN A 188 3.87 -3.90 -22.53
C GLN A 188 4.38 -3.46 -21.17
N TRP A 189 5.17 -4.30 -20.51
CA TRP A 189 5.73 -4.05 -19.19
C TRP A 189 7.20 -4.42 -19.17
N GLU A 190 7.98 -3.64 -18.44
CA GLU A 190 9.41 -3.87 -18.23
C GLU A 190 9.72 -3.90 -16.72
N PRO A 191 10.54 -4.83 -16.23
CA PRO A 191 11.02 -4.80 -14.85
C PRO A 191 11.91 -3.58 -14.63
N LYS A 192 11.82 -2.96 -13.43
CA LYS A 192 12.56 -1.77 -13.01
C LYS A 192 13.18 -1.98 -11.63
N ASN A 193 14.10 -2.93 -11.54
CA ASN A 193 14.63 -3.37 -10.26
C ASN A 193 16.15 -3.25 -10.14
N LYS A 194 16.81 -2.57 -11.07
CA LYS A 194 18.26 -2.38 -11.07
C LYS A 194 18.72 -1.61 -9.83
N GLY A 195 19.63 -2.22 -9.05
CA GLY A 195 20.12 -1.67 -7.80
C GLY A 195 19.41 -2.19 -6.57
N LEU A 196 18.30 -2.92 -6.72
CA LEU A 196 17.69 -3.68 -5.63
C LEU A 196 18.49 -4.95 -5.32
N ARG A 197 18.29 -5.49 -4.14
CA ARG A 197 18.90 -6.73 -3.68
C ARG A 197 17.85 -7.61 -3.00
N ALA A 198 17.88 -8.89 -3.34
CA ALA A 198 17.07 -9.94 -2.76
C ALA A 198 17.96 -11.07 -2.25
N ASP A 199 18.44 -10.95 -1.01
CA ASP A 199 19.42 -11.88 -0.41
C ASP A 199 18.94 -13.33 -0.30
N PHE A 200 17.63 -13.55 -0.44
CA PHE A 200 17.00 -14.87 -0.46
C PHE A 200 17.01 -15.53 -1.85
N LEU A 201 17.41 -14.82 -2.91
CA LEU A 201 17.56 -15.40 -4.25
C LEU A 201 18.96 -15.95 -4.49
N PRO A 202 19.12 -16.96 -5.36
CA PRO A 202 20.44 -17.45 -5.78
C PRO A 202 21.31 -16.37 -6.42
N ASP A 203 20.71 -15.43 -7.15
CA ASP A 203 21.32 -14.20 -7.62
C ASP A 203 20.60 -13.00 -6.96
N PRO A 204 21.19 -12.39 -5.93
CA PRO A 204 20.57 -11.26 -5.25
C PRO A 204 20.29 -10.04 -6.12
N ALA A 205 21.00 -9.89 -7.23
CA ALA A 205 20.83 -8.79 -8.19
C ALA A 205 19.86 -9.13 -9.34
N SER A 206 19.18 -10.28 -9.26
CA SER A 206 18.19 -10.68 -10.28
C SER A 206 17.16 -9.57 -10.47
N GLU A 207 16.87 -9.22 -11.72
CA GLU A 207 15.93 -8.15 -12.04
C GLU A 207 14.48 -8.54 -11.81
N VAL A 208 14.16 -9.82 -11.75
CA VAL A 208 12.83 -10.34 -11.38
C VAL A 208 12.93 -11.21 -10.14
N GLY A 209 11.92 -11.16 -9.29
CA GLY A 209 11.90 -11.87 -8.01
C GLY A 209 12.25 -10.98 -6.81
N GLN A 210 12.49 -9.69 -7.03
CA GLN A 210 12.63 -8.71 -5.95
C GLN A 210 11.33 -8.61 -5.15
N ASP A 211 11.41 -8.27 -3.87
CA ASP A 211 10.23 -8.23 -2.99
C ASP A 211 9.98 -6.82 -2.41
N PRO A 212 9.40 -5.91 -3.20
CA PRO A 212 8.89 -4.66 -2.65
C PRO A 212 7.77 -4.96 -1.66
N HIS A 213 7.81 -4.31 -0.49
CA HIS A 213 6.71 -4.34 0.47
C HIS A 213 5.72 -3.21 0.22
N LEU A 214 6.19 -2.03 -0.15
CA LEU A 214 5.37 -0.90 -0.59
C LEU A 214 6.20 0.00 -1.50
N LEU A 215 5.67 0.31 -2.68
CA LEU A 215 6.21 1.28 -3.63
C LEU A 215 5.35 2.54 -3.59
N VAL A 216 5.99 3.70 -3.46
CA VAL A 216 5.35 5.02 -3.49
C VAL A 216 6.14 5.97 -4.39
N ALA A 217 5.45 6.93 -5.02
CA ALA A 217 6.07 8.00 -5.78
C ALA A 217 5.71 9.36 -5.17
N HIS A 218 6.64 10.31 -5.22
CA HIS A 218 6.36 11.65 -4.75
C HIS A 218 5.32 12.33 -5.66
N PRO A 219 4.24 12.91 -5.09
CA PRO A 219 3.07 13.32 -5.88
C PRO A 219 3.37 14.46 -6.88
N VAL A 220 4.38 15.29 -6.62
CA VAL A 220 4.78 16.39 -7.51
C VAL A 220 5.86 15.94 -8.49
N ASN A 221 6.93 15.32 -8.01
CA ASN A 221 8.04 14.81 -8.81
C ASN A 221 8.03 13.29 -8.82
N GLN A 222 7.22 12.67 -9.68
CA GLN A 222 7.05 11.22 -9.70
C GLN A 222 8.27 10.43 -10.22
N LYS A 223 9.36 11.12 -10.64
CA LYS A 223 10.65 10.48 -10.86
C LYS A 223 11.32 10.08 -9.54
N VAL A 224 10.96 10.75 -8.43
CA VAL A 224 11.40 10.38 -7.10
C VAL A 224 10.44 9.32 -6.55
N MET A 225 10.96 8.12 -6.45
CA MET A 225 10.23 6.95 -5.96
C MET A 225 10.96 6.33 -4.78
N TRP A 226 10.19 5.78 -3.87
CA TRP A 226 10.70 5.13 -2.68
C TRP A 226 10.04 3.78 -2.52
N GLN A 227 10.74 2.84 -1.91
CA GLN A 227 10.12 1.58 -1.50
C GLN A 227 10.66 1.09 -0.17
N GLN A 228 9.76 0.62 0.68
CA GLN A 228 10.11 -0.37 1.68
C GLN A 228 10.20 -1.70 0.95
N ASN A 229 11.32 -2.38 1.09
CA ASN A 229 11.61 -3.66 0.46
C ASN A 229 11.95 -4.69 1.54
N HIS A 230 11.88 -5.97 1.20
CA HIS A 230 12.28 -7.07 2.07
C HIS A 230 13.73 -6.92 2.57
N CYS A 231 14.63 -6.47 1.72
CA CYS A 231 16.06 -6.31 2.02
C CYS A 231 16.49 -4.85 2.27
N GLY A 232 15.58 -3.98 2.72
CA GLY A 232 15.93 -2.62 3.10
C GLY A 232 14.95 -1.54 2.62
N ILE A 233 15.43 -0.31 2.62
CA ILE A 233 14.70 0.87 2.14
C ILE A 233 15.45 1.41 0.92
N TYR A 234 14.71 1.62 -0.17
CA TYR A 234 15.33 2.06 -1.41
C TYR A 234 14.68 3.34 -1.95
N ARG A 235 15.51 4.15 -2.59
CA ARG A 235 15.11 5.39 -3.26
C ARG A 235 15.61 5.41 -4.70
N SER A 236 14.79 5.89 -5.61
CA SER A 236 15.16 6.24 -6.98
C SER A 236 14.84 7.71 -7.23
N VAL A 237 15.64 8.40 -8.02
CA VAL A 237 15.42 9.79 -8.43
C VAL A 237 15.26 9.95 -9.95
N ASP A 238 15.21 8.84 -10.66
CA ASP A 238 15.19 8.76 -12.11
C ASP A 238 14.06 7.90 -12.69
N GLY A 239 12.97 7.73 -11.93
CA GLY A 239 11.80 6.95 -12.35
C GLY A 239 12.08 5.44 -12.33
N ALA A 240 12.62 4.95 -11.23
CA ALA A 240 12.94 3.55 -10.99
C ALA A 240 13.99 2.94 -11.95
N ASN A 241 14.74 3.74 -12.75
CA ASN A 241 15.79 3.20 -13.59
C ASN A 241 17.00 2.73 -12.78
N GLN A 242 17.26 3.38 -11.63
CA GLN A 242 18.27 2.96 -10.67
C GLN A 242 17.74 3.15 -9.25
N TRP A 243 17.91 2.14 -8.42
CA TRP A 243 17.59 2.18 -6.98
C TRP A 243 18.88 2.28 -6.17
N GLU A 244 18.83 3.06 -5.10
CA GLU A 244 19.89 3.21 -4.10
C GLU A 244 19.38 2.68 -2.77
N ASP A 245 20.16 1.84 -2.10
CA ASP A 245 19.89 1.40 -0.73
C ASP A 245 20.18 2.56 0.22
N ILE A 246 19.16 3.01 0.91
CA ILE A 246 19.20 4.12 1.86
C ILE A 246 18.85 3.66 3.28
N SER A 247 18.90 2.37 3.53
CA SER A 247 18.72 1.81 4.87
C SER A 247 19.78 2.36 5.82
N GLU A 248 19.41 2.52 7.09
CA GLU A 248 20.36 2.98 8.11
C GLU A 248 21.36 1.86 8.44
N PRO A 249 22.66 2.01 8.13
CA PRO A 249 23.64 0.99 8.47
C PRO A 249 23.75 0.80 10.00
N ASN A 250 23.50 -0.40 10.48
CA ASN A 250 23.47 -0.75 11.90
C ASN A 250 22.43 0.02 12.75
N GLY A 251 21.48 0.69 12.09
CA GLY A 251 20.37 1.37 12.74
C GLY A 251 19.06 0.61 12.66
N VAL A 252 17.97 1.27 13.01
CA VAL A 252 16.64 0.66 13.03
C VAL A 252 15.85 0.87 11.73
N ALA A 253 16.14 1.94 10.98
CA ALA A 253 15.48 2.20 9.70
C ALA A 253 16.04 1.26 8.61
N ASN A 254 15.48 0.06 8.54
CA ASN A 254 15.93 -1.00 7.64
C ASN A 254 14.75 -1.84 7.18
N PHE A 255 14.42 -2.93 7.87
CA PHE A 255 13.31 -3.80 7.55
C PHE A 255 12.00 -3.24 8.08
N GLY A 256 10.94 -3.32 7.27
CA GLY A 256 9.57 -2.94 7.61
C GLY A 256 8.61 -3.26 6.47
N PHE A 257 7.39 -2.72 6.55
CA PHE A 257 6.38 -2.96 5.51
C PHE A 257 5.82 -1.68 4.91
N VAL A 258 5.92 -0.56 5.62
CA VAL A 258 5.29 0.69 5.24
C VAL A 258 6.29 1.80 5.02
N ILE A 259 6.01 2.64 4.05
CA ILE A 259 6.69 3.90 3.78
C ILE A 259 5.66 4.93 3.32
N THR A 260 5.78 6.17 3.77
CA THR A 260 5.01 7.29 3.25
C THR A 260 5.91 8.50 3.03
N LEU A 261 5.51 9.39 2.13
CA LEU A 261 6.30 10.56 1.71
C LEU A 261 5.60 11.85 2.09
N ASP A 262 6.38 12.88 2.40
CA ASP A 262 5.85 14.25 2.45
C ASP A 262 5.31 14.66 1.08
N GLU A 263 4.16 15.33 1.05
CA GLU A 263 3.53 15.75 -0.21
C GLU A 263 4.26 16.91 -0.88
N ASN A 264 5.09 17.66 -0.13
CA ASN A 264 5.74 18.90 -0.57
C ASN A 264 7.27 18.80 -0.62
N ASP A 265 7.88 17.81 0.05
CA ASP A 265 9.33 17.59 0.09
C ASP A 265 9.70 16.17 -0.30
N GLU A 266 10.24 16.01 -1.47
CA GLU A 266 10.67 14.71 -2.04
C GLU A 266 11.82 14.03 -1.28
N ASN A 267 12.43 14.71 -0.31
CA ASN A 267 13.51 14.16 0.52
C ASN A 267 13.02 13.71 1.91
N THR A 268 11.76 13.98 2.24
CA THR A 268 11.17 13.63 3.53
C THR A 268 10.28 12.40 3.41
N ALA A 269 10.55 11.40 4.24
CA ALA A 269 9.81 10.12 4.28
C ALA A 269 9.74 9.55 5.71
N TRP A 270 8.74 8.70 5.95
CA TRP A 270 8.55 7.98 7.21
C TRP A 270 8.41 6.49 6.95
N VAL A 271 9.03 5.69 7.83
CA VAL A 271 8.91 4.22 7.88
C VAL A 271 8.63 3.77 9.30
N VAL A 272 8.01 2.60 9.45
CA VAL A 272 7.83 1.95 10.76
C VAL A 272 8.58 0.62 10.74
N PRO A 273 9.77 0.57 11.35
CA PRO A 273 10.61 -0.60 11.32
C PRO A 273 10.05 -1.80 12.10
N ALA A 274 10.43 -3.00 11.66
CA ALA A 274 10.19 -4.27 12.33
C ALA A 274 11.50 -5.09 12.39
N VAL A 275 11.51 -6.15 13.21
CA VAL A 275 12.74 -6.95 13.41
C VAL A 275 13.12 -7.70 12.11
N SER A 276 12.21 -8.49 11.55
CA SER A 276 12.38 -9.24 10.29
C SER A 276 11.04 -9.81 9.82
N ASP A 277 11.04 -10.44 8.66
CA ASP A 277 9.91 -11.18 8.11
C ASP A 277 9.55 -12.42 8.94
N GLU A 278 10.54 -13.12 9.49
CA GLU A 278 10.33 -14.27 10.37
C GLU A 278 9.89 -13.85 11.79
N LYS A 279 10.37 -12.68 12.24
CA LYS A 279 10.07 -12.13 13.57
C LYS A 279 9.34 -10.79 13.42
N ARG A 280 8.06 -10.86 13.09
CA ARG A 280 7.20 -9.70 12.87
C ARG A 280 6.83 -9.02 14.18
N LEU A 281 7.78 -8.31 14.75
CA LEU A 281 7.72 -7.65 16.06
C LEU A 281 8.36 -6.28 15.97
N ALA A 282 7.90 -5.35 16.81
CA ALA A 282 8.59 -4.09 17.03
C ALA A 282 10.03 -4.33 17.53
N ILE A 283 10.98 -3.55 17.03
CA ILE A 283 12.38 -3.63 17.43
C ILE A 283 12.47 -3.32 18.94
N ASP A 284 13.23 -4.13 19.67
CA ASP A 284 13.41 -4.01 21.13
C ASP A 284 12.08 -3.98 21.92
N ARG A 285 10.98 -4.41 21.35
CA ARG A 285 9.63 -4.28 21.92
C ARG A 285 9.22 -2.83 22.18
N ALA A 286 9.74 -1.90 21.38
CA ALA A 286 9.46 -0.47 21.41
C ALA A 286 8.96 -0.02 20.03
N LEU A 287 7.85 0.69 19.98
CA LEU A 287 7.33 1.22 18.73
C LEU A 287 8.08 2.50 18.37
N VAL A 288 8.61 2.54 17.16
CA VAL A 288 9.34 3.69 16.63
C VAL A 288 8.86 3.99 15.20
N VAL A 289 8.70 5.25 14.89
CA VAL A 289 8.62 5.76 13.52
C VAL A 289 9.98 6.38 13.19
N CYS A 290 10.55 6.05 12.05
CA CYS A 290 11.78 6.69 11.58
C CYS A 290 11.44 7.68 10.47
N ARG A 291 11.99 8.90 10.59
CA ARG A 291 11.83 9.96 9.59
C ARG A 291 13.20 10.32 9.01
N THR A 292 13.25 10.53 7.70
CA THR A 292 14.35 11.22 7.02
C THR A 292 13.88 12.54 6.45
N ARG A 293 14.77 13.54 6.36
CA ARG A 293 14.54 14.84 5.71
C ARG A 293 15.62 15.17 4.67
N ASP A 294 16.49 14.22 4.40
CA ASP A 294 17.66 14.41 3.52
C ASP A 294 17.82 13.32 2.46
N GLY A 295 16.70 12.68 2.12
CA GLY A 295 16.67 11.65 1.09
C GLY A 295 17.20 10.29 1.53
N GLY A 296 17.16 9.99 2.83
CA GLY A 296 17.61 8.73 3.39
C GLY A 296 19.09 8.71 3.84
N LYS A 297 19.79 9.85 3.81
CA LYS A 297 21.18 9.93 4.28
C LYS A 297 21.28 9.83 5.80
N SER A 298 20.24 10.28 6.50
CA SER A 298 20.11 10.13 7.96
C SER A 298 18.65 9.83 8.34
N TRP A 299 18.47 9.14 9.47
CA TRP A 299 17.16 8.77 9.99
C TRP A 299 17.02 9.20 11.45
N GLU A 300 15.92 9.86 11.76
CA GLU A 300 15.54 10.31 13.10
C GLU A 300 14.50 9.36 13.69
N LYS A 301 14.66 8.97 14.95
CA LYS A 301 13.69 8.14 15.69
C LYS A 301 12.67 9.00 16.39
N LEU A 302 11.41 8.80 16.07
CA LEU A 302 10.26 9.49 16.62
C LEU A 302 9.50 8.53 17.55
N THR A 303 9.57 8.78 18.85
CA THR A 303 9.03 7.87 19.88
C THR A 303 8.05 8.54 20.84
N ASN A 304 7.97 9.88 20.81
CA ASN A 304 7.12 10.63 21.73
C ASN A 304 5.64 10.26 21.56
N GLY A 305 5.01 9.75 22.62
CA GLY A 305 3.62 9.27 22.61
C GLY A 305 3.43 7.82 22.15
N LEU A 306 4.52 7.12 21.76
CA LEU A 306 4.48 5.71 21.37
C LEU A 306 4.95 4.79 22.50
N PRO A 307 4.44 3.55 22.61
CA PRO A 307 4.85 2.59 23.65
C PRO A 307 6.31 2.18 23.47
N GLN A 308 7.11 2.27 24.57
CA GLN A 308 8.55 2.01 24.56
C GLN A 308 8.93 0.72 25.29
N GLU A 309 7.97 -0.08 25.73
CA GLU A 309 8.18 -1.38 26.34
C GLU A 309 7.01 -2.32 26.06
N ALA A 310 7.26 -3.60 26.06
CA ALA A 310 6.26 -4.66 25.87
C ALA A 310 5.36 -4.47 24.62
N CYS A 311 5.86 -3.79 23.60
CA CYS A 311 5.14 -3.51 22.37
C CYS A 311 5.34 -4.63 21.33
N TYR A 312 4.23 -5.16 20.83
CA TYR A 312 4.20 -6.19 19.80
C TYR A 312 3.63 -5.68 18.47
N ASP A 313 3.45 -4.37 18.38
CA ASP A 313 2.92 -3.69 17.20
C ASP A 313 3.86 -3.77 16.00
N ILE A 314 3.30 -4.05 14.84
CA ILE A 314 3.91 -3.72 13.54
C ILE A 314 2.87 -3.04 12.67
N VAL A 315 3.33 -2.31 11.67
CA VAL A 315 2.49 -1.57 10.72
C VAL A 315 2.66 -2.20 9.35
N TYR A 316 1.54 -2.68 8.77
CA TYR A 316 1.56 -3.28 7.45
C TYR A 316 1.53 -2.22 6.34
N ARG A 317 1.83 -2.65 5.10
CA ARG A 317 2.01 -1.86 3.86
C ARG A 317 1.09 -0.64 3.73
N HIS A 318 -0.22 -0.85 3.92
CA HIS A 318 -1.23 0.17 3.68
C HIS A 318 -1.77 0.81 4.96
N SER A 319 -1.16 0.51 6.12
CA SER A 319 -1.66 0.97 7.42
C SER A 319 -1.04 2.29 7.89
N MET A 320 -0.48 3.09 6.98
CA MET A 320 0.00 4.45 7.25
C MET A 320 -0.31 5.36 6.07
N ASP A 321 -0.70 6.59 6.37
CA ASP A 321 -0.96 7.61 5.36
C ASP A 321 -0.66 9.02 5.92
N ILE A 322 -0.56 10.01 5.02
CA ILE A 322 -0.25 11.40 5.34
C ILE A 322 -1.18 12.35 4.58
N THR A 323 -1.48 13.49 5.19
CA THR A 323 -2.09 14.65 4.52
C THR A 323 -1.55 15.93 5.16
N GLY A 324 -0.83 16.75 4.40
CA GLY A 324 -0.08 17.88 4.94
C GLY A 324 0.88 17.42 6.05
N ASP A 325 0.78 18.00 7.24
CA ASP A 325 1.60 17.62 8.41
C ASP A 325 1.00 16.50 9.26
N THR A 326 -0.19 16.01 8.89
CA THR A 326 -0.90 14.99 9.67
C THR A 326 -0.60 13.60 9.15
N LEU A 327 -0.04 12.74 10.01
CA LEU A 327 0.16 11.32 9.78
C LEU A 327 -0.80 10.49 10.62
N ALA A 328 -1.24 9.37 10.10
CA ALA A 328 -1.94 8.36 10.86
C ALA A 328 -1.44 6.96 10.50
N PHE A 329 -1.32 6.08 11.50
CA PHE A 329 -1.04 4.68 11.25
C PHE A 329 -1.80 3.75 12.19
N GLY A 330 -2.08 2.57 11.66
CA GLY A 330 -2.74 1.48 12.39
C GLY A 330 -1.84 0.26 12.51
N THR A 331 -2.01 -0.49 13.60
CA THR A 331 -1.13 -1.63 13.93
C THR A 331 -1.83 -2.97 13.83
N THR A 332 -1.04 -4.03 13.82
CA THR A 332 -1.53 -5.42 13.80
C THR A 332 -2.24 -5.83 15.10
N THR A 333 -2.02 -5.11 16.19
CA THR A 333 -2.69 -5.33 17.49
C THR A 333 -3.90 -4.42 17.70
N GLY A 334 -4.22 -3.55 16.71
CA GLY A 334 -5.42 -2.73 16.72
C GLY A 334 -5.27 -1.36 17.36
N ASN A 335 -4.05 -0.89 17.53
CA ASN A 335 -3.79 0.49 17.96
C ASN A 335 -3.81 1.42 16.74
N LEU A 336 -4.47 2.58 16.90
CA LEU A 336 -4.52 3.65 15.91
C LEU A 336 -3.83 4.89 16.49
N TYR A 337 -2.76 5.33 15.84
CA TYR A 337 -1.99 6.51 16.22
C TYR A 337 -2.12 7.61 15.18
N LEU A 338 -2.06 8.86 15.65
CA LEU A 338 -2.10 10.05 14.81
C LEU A 338 -1.09 11.08 15.33
N SER A 339 -0.45 11.79 14.42
CA SER A 339 0.40 12.95 14.67
C SER A 339 -0.05 14.11 13.80
N GLU A 340 -0.15 15.32 14.33
CA GLU A 340 -0.48 16.54 13.56
C GLU A 340 0.75 17.45 13.35
N ASN A 341 1.96 16.94 13.62
CA ASN A 341 3.23 17.67 13.54
C ASN A 341 4.34 16.81 12.93
N GLN A 342 4.04 16.13 11.84
CA GLN A 342 5.00 15.32 11.08
C GLN A 342 5.68 14.19 11.91
N GLY A 343 5.03 13.70 12.96
CA GLY A 343 5.53 12.61 13.80
C GLY A 343 6.32 13.05 15.02
N ASP A 344 6.49 14.35 15.28
CA ASP A 344 7.20 14.83 16.48
C ASP A 344 6.51 14.42 17.78
N GLU A 345 5.18 14.30 17.74
CA GLU A 345 4.36 13.78 18.83
C GLU A 345 3.22 12.93 18.28
N TRP A 346 2.98 11.79 18.92
CA TRP A 346 1.93 10.84 18.58
C TRP A 346 0.87 10.78 19.67
N MET A 347 -0.40 10.78 19.27
CA MET A 347 -1.52 10.47 20.14
C MET A 347 -2.18 9.17 19.70
N ALA A 348 -2.60 8.36 20.64
CA ALA A 348 -3.42 7.20 20.35
C ALA A 348 -4.89 7.65 20.21
N LEU A 349 -5.47 7.42 19.03
CA LEU A 349 -6.90 7.63 18.84
C LEU A 349 -7.72 6.45 19.38
N ASN A 350 -7.16 5.24 19.31
CA ASN A 350 -7.82 4.04 19.81
C ASN A 350 -6.80 2.92 20.10
N HIS A 351 -7.05 2.11 21.14
CA HIS A 351 -6.25 0.95 21.51
C HIS A 351 -7.01 -0.38 21.39
N ASN A 352 -8.27 -0.37 20.95
CA ASN A 352 -9.16 -1.52 20.97
C ASN A 352 -9.78 -1.87 19.62
N LEU A 353 -9.22 -1.34 18.53
CA LEU A 353 -9.65 -1.73 17.19
C LEU A 353 -9.21 -3.16 16.88
N PRO A 354 -9.89 -3.86 15.97
CA PRO A 354 -9.33 -5.08 15.40
C PRO A 354 -8.02 -4.78 14.66
N MET A 355 -7.23 -5.82 14.36
CA MET A 355 -6.07 -5.69 13.47
C MET A 355 -6.37 -4.77 12.29
N ILE A 356 -5.51 -3.78 12.06
CA ILE A 356 -5.68 -2.78 11.01
C ILE A 356 -4.89 -3.19 9.77
N TYR A 357 -5.53 -3.17 8.62
CA TYR A 357 -4.95 -3.52 7.32
C TYR A 357 -4.63 -2.31 6.46
N SER A 358 -5.44 -1.26 6.56
CA SER A 358 -5.26 -0.03 5.79
C SER A 358 -5.73 1.20 6.56
N VAL A 359 -5.03 2.31 6.34
CA VAL A 359 -5.38 3.65 6.84
C VAL A 359 -5.24 4.61 5.67
N ARG A 360 -6.29 5.34 5.32
CA ARG A 360 -6.28 6.31 4.22
C ARG A 360 -7.01 7.58 4.60
N PHE A 361 -6.38 8.70 4.36
CA PHE A 361 -7.05 10.01 4.41
C PHE A 361 -7.95 10.23 3.19
N SER A 362 -9.12 10.80 3.44
CA SER A 362 -10.16 11.07 2.45
C SER A 362 -10.74 12.50 2.60
#